data_ba23cda5e98eb800d04eb1af244e7835
#
_entry.id   ba23cda5e98eb800d04eb1af244e7835
#
_cell.length_a   1.000
_cell.length_b   1.000
_cell.length_c   1.000
_cell.angle_alpha   90.00
_cell.angle_beta   90.00
_cell.angle_gamma   90.00
#
_symmetry.space_group_name_H-M   'P 1'
#
loop_
_entity.id
_entity.type
_entity.pdbx_description
1 polymer ?
#
loop_
_entity_poly.entity_id
_entity_poly.type
_entity_poly.pdbx_seq_one_letter_code
_entity_poly.pdbx_strand_id
1 'polypeptide(L)'
;MLPTHPLVQFKRGDHICLFYRDEGMLIQTLAAYLAAGLHNGERCFCAQKPHMIPRIYQALELLGVDTKNEISRGALEVHTEDEVYFSNGRFEPHLMLEMLERSIEEAVARGFTGFRTAGEMSWALEESRGNPAHFCDQLLDYEKLVQAAYPGKAAIGICQYPVDQFPQHTITAVLDAHRVALEETMVSTNHSTLTIRLGDYLADIVTDRLNPGEAYHYVVQGRGSRDVLSWGIEPTIDSALASSGAIMADLATKDLRPGAPAIIPFV
;
A
#
# COMPACT_ATOMS: atom_id res chain seq x y z
N MET A 1 -8.63 3.91 22.62
CA MET A 1 -7.99 4.43 21.41
C MET A 1 -7.37 3.22 20.75
N LEU A 2 -7.82 2.84 19.56
CA LEU A 2 -7.17 1.77 18.78
C LEU A 2 -5.82 2.32 18.32
N PRO A 3 -4.75 1.52 18.33
CA PRO A 3 -3.46 1.94 17.79
C PRO A 3 -3.66 2.34 16.33
N THR A 4 -3.22 3.54 15.97
CA THR A 4 -3.22 4.00 14.60
C THR A 4 -2.20 3.17 13.83
N HIS A 5 -2.69 2.33 12.91
CA HIS A 5 -1.81 1.52 12.06
C HIS A 5 -0.96 2.45 11.16
N PRO A 6 0.28 2.08 10.84
CA PRO A 6 1.24 2.86 10.04
C PRO A 6 0.73 3.37 8.70
N LEU A 7 -0.23 2.67 8.11
CA LEU A 7 -0.90 3.07 6.87
C LEU A 7 -1.80 4.33 6.99
N VAL A 8 -1.92 4.90 8.19
CA VAL A 8 -2.67 6.15 8.45
C VAL A 8 -1.93 7.40 7.95
N GLN A 9 -0.64 7.30 7.70
CA GLN A 9 0.19 8.47 7.33
C GLN A 9 0.32 8.72 5.83
N PHE A 10 -0.29 7.89 4.99
CA PHE A 10 -0.29 8.16 3.55
C PHE A 10 -1.09 9.41 3.23
N LYS A 11 -0.56 10.20 2.29
CA LYS A 11 -1.14 11.49 1.89
C LYS A 11 -2.06 11.30 0.70
N ARG A 12 -3.03 12.17 0.59
CA ARG A 12 -3.81 12.28 -0.63
C ARG A 12 -2.91 12.49 -1.83
N GLY A 13 -3.15 11.74 -2.88
CA GLY A 13 -2.32 11.68 -4.07
C GLY A 13 -1.25 10.57 -4.03
N ASP A 14 -1.12 9.82 -2.93
CA ASP A 14 -0.20 8.70 -2.88
C ASP A 14 -0.76 7.49 -3.64
N HIS A 15 0.08 6.93 -4.49
CA HIS A 15 -0.11 5.66 -5.17
C HIS A 15 1.00 4.69 -4.71
N ILE A 16 0.58 3.57 -4.11
CA ILE A 16 1.42 2.71 -3.29
C ILE A 16 1.42 1.31 -3.88
N CYS A 17 2.57 0.67 -4.03
CA CYS A 17 2.61 -0.77 -4.22
C CYS A 17 2.91 -1.49 -2.89
N LEU A 18 2.18 -2.57 -2.64
CA LEU A 18 2.37 -3.47 -1.51
C LEU A 18 2.78 -4.84 -2.03
N PHE A 19 3.98 -5.26 -1.70
CA PHE A 19 4.48 -6.61 -2.00
C PHE A 19 4.21 -7.53 -0.82
N TYR A 20 3.54 -8.65 -1.07
CA TYR A 20 3.20 -9.61 -0.02
C TYR A 20 3.60 -11.03 -0.41
N ARG A 21 3.83 -11.87 0.61
CA ARG A 21 4.09 -13.32 0.48
C ARG A 21 3.03 -14.14 1.20
N ASP A 22 2.43 -13.56 2.23
CA ASP A 22 1.46 -14.22 3.10
C ASP A 22 0.12 -13.50 3.05
N GLU A 23 -0.96 -14.23 2.71
CA GLU A 23 -2.31 -13.64 2.64
C GLU A 23 -2.84 -13.20 4.01
N GLY A 24 -2.41 -13.83 5.10
CA GLY A 24 -2.84 -13.43 6.44
C GLY A 24 -2.29 -12.05 6.80
N MET A 25 -1.03 -11.79 6.44
CA MET A 25 -0.42 -10.47 6.60
C MET A 25 -1.08 -9.44 5.69
N LEU A 26 -1.31 -9.79 4.42
CA LEU A 26 -2.03 -8.92 3.48
C LEU A 26 -3.39 -8.50 4.04
N ILE A 27 -4.18 -9.44 4.57
CA ILE A 27 -5.50 -9.14 5.13
C ILE A 27 -5.40 -8.18 6.32
N GLN A 28 -4.45 -8.37 7.23
CA GLN A 28 -4.24 -7.47 8.36
C GLN A 28 -3.87 -6.06 7.89
N THR A 29 -2.95 -5.96 6.95
CA THR A 29 -2.51 -4.70 6.34
C THR A 29 -3.67 -3.99 5.64
N LEU A 30 -4.45 -4.72 4.84
CA LEU A 30 -5.61 -4.16 4.14
C LEU A 30 -6.71 -3.72 5.11
N ALA A 31 -7.03 -4.54 6.10
CA ALA A 31 -8.06 -4.18 7.09
C ALA A 31 -7.68 -2.89 7.82
N ALA A 32 -6.42 -2.75 8.22
CA ALA A 32 -5.94 -1.52 8.84
C ALA A 32 -5.97 -0.32 7.87
N TYR A 33 -5.56 -0.53 6.62
CA TYR A 33 -5.61 0.50 5.58
C TYR A 33 -7.03 0.99 5.32
N LEU A 34 -8.00 0.07 5.16
CA LEU A 34 -9.40 0.40 4.93
C LEU A 34 -10.05 1.03 6.17
N ALA A 35 -9.79 0.48 7.36
CA ALA A 35 -10.31 1.03 8.62
C ALA A 35 -9.85 2.48 8.83
N ALA A 36 -8.58 2.78 8.55
CA ALA A 36 -8.07 4.15 8.61
C ALA A 36 -8.82 5.09 7.66
N GLY A 37 -9.12 4.65 6.44
CA GLY A 37 -9.91 5.43 5.49
C GLY A 37 -11.32 5.71 6.00
N LEU A 38 -12.01 4.69 6.48
CA LEU A 38 -13.35 4.81 7.03
C LEU A 38 -13.40 5.76 8.23
N HIS A 39 -12.43 5.66 9.15
CA HIS A 39 -12.31 6.58 10.29
C HIS A 39 -12.04 8.03 9.86
N ASN A 40 -11.33 8.24 8.75
CA ASN A 40 -11.07 9.55 8.18
C ASN A 40 -12.25 10.10 7.35
N GLY A 41 -13.35 9.35 7.24
CA GLY A 41 -14.52 9.72 6.46
C GLY A 41 -14.30 9.58 4.94
N GLU A 42 -13.37 8.75 4.52
CA GLU A 42 -13.14 8.42 3.11
C GLU A 42 -14.11 7.32 2.64
N ARG A 43 -14.44 7.31 1.35
CA ARG A 43 -15.06 6.15 0.72
C ARG A 43 -13.97 5.15 0.37
N CYS A 44 -14.14 3.90 0.81
CA CYS A 44 -13.18 2.83 0.63
C CYS A 44 -13.69 1.81 -0.40
N PHE A 45 -12.84 1.49 -1.35
CA PHE A 45 -13.12 0.53 -2.42
C PHE A 45 -12.00 -0.51 -2.49
N CYS A 46 -12.35 -1.79 -2.55
CA CYS A 46 -11.38 -2.86 -2.57
C CYS A 46 -11.75 -3.91 -3.64
N ALA A 47 -10.80 -4.25 -4.51
CA ALA A 47 -10.88 -5.37 -5.45
C ALA A 47 -9.99 -6.51 -4.96
N GLN A 48 -10.58 -7.70 -4.75
CA GLN A 48 -9.89 -8.83 -4.12
C GLN A 48 -10.31 -10.19 -4.65
N LYS A 49 -9.47 -11.19 -4.40
CA LYS A 49 -9.82 -12.59 -4.66
C LYS A 49 -11.06 -12.98 -3.85
N PRO A 50 -12.01 -13.72 -4.44
CA PRO A 50 -13.28 -14.06 -3.79
C PRO A 50 -13.12 -14.66 -2.39
N HIS A 51 -12.14 -15.55 -2.19
CA HIS A 51 -11.91 -16.23 -0.90
C HIS A 51 -11.36 -15.31 0.19
N MET A 52 -10.81 -14.16 -0.17
CA MET A 52 -10.26 -13.19 0.79
C MET A 52 -11.32 -12.23 1.33
N ILE A 53 -12.38 -11.97 0.57
CA ILE A 53 -13.42 -10.98 0.92
C ILE A 53 -14.03 -11.23 2.32
N PRO A 54 -14.48 -12.44 2.67
CA PRO A 54 -15.02 -12.70 4.01
C PRO A 54 -14.00 -12.46 5.13
N ARG A 55 -12.72 -12.77 4.87
CA ARG A 55 -11.64 -12.59 5.83
C ARG A 55 -11.32 -11.11 6.06
N ILE A 56 -11.42 -10.29 5.01
CA ILE A 56 -11.25 -8.83 5.11
C ILE A 56 -12.36 -8.22 5.96
N TYR A 57 -13.62 -8.61 5.74
CA TYR A 57 -14.73 -8.14 6.59
C TYR A 57 -14.54 -8.55 8.04
N GLN A 58 -14.16 -9.80 8.31
CA GLN A 58 -13.88 -10.26 9.67
C GLN A 58 -12.74 -9.45 10.32
N ALA A 59 -11.66 -9.18 9.58
CA ALA A 59 -10.54 -8.39 10.09
C ALA A 59 -10.94 -6.93 10.37
N LEU A 60 -11.78 -6.31 9.53
CA LEU A 60 -12.35 -4.98 9.78
C LEU A 60 -13.22 -4.95 11.04
N GLU A 61 -14.08 -5.96 11.25
CA GLU A 61 -14.90 -6.08 12.46
C GLU A 61 -14.05 -6.23 13.72
N LEU A 62 -12.93 -6.98 13.66
CA LEU A 62 -11.96 -7.08 14.76
C LEU A 62 -11.29 -5.73 15.08
N LEU A 63 -11.17 -4.85 14.10
CA LEU A 63 -10.69 -3.47 14.29
C LEU A 63 -11.80 -2.50 14.74
N GLY A 64 -13.00 -3.00 15.02
CA GLY A 64 -14.13 -2.20 15.51
C GLY A 64 -14.92 -1.47 14.42
N VAL A 65 -14.73 -1.83 13.15
CA VAL A 65 -15.52 -1.28 12.04
C VAL A 65 -16.87 -2.00 11.98
N ASP A 66 -17.96 -1.25 12.02
CA ASP A 66 -19.30 -1.78 11.71
C ASP A 66 -19.47 -1.91 10.18
N THR A 67 -19.01 -3.04 9.65
CA THR A 67 -18.98 -3.28 8.19
C THR A 67 -20.36 -3.15 7.55
N LYS A 68 -21.43 -3.58 8.24
CA LYS A 68 -22.81 -3.48 7.74
C LYS A 68 -23.25 -2.03 7.58
N ASN A 69 -22.97 -1.20 8.57
CA ASN A 69 -23.27 0.23 8.51
C ASN A 69 -22.45 0.92 7.41
N GLU A 70 -21.15 0.62 7.32
CA GLU A 70 -20.25 1.22 6.31
C GLU A 70 -20.69 0.86 4.88
N ILE A 71 -21.10 -0.39 4.63
CA ILE A 71 -21.65 -0.82 3.35
C ILE A 71 -22.98 -0.12 3.08
N SER A 72 -23.91 -0.07 4.07
CA SER A 72 -25.24 0.51 3.88
C SER A 72 -25.20 2.00 3.50
N ARG A 73 -24.25 2.76 4.02
CA ARG A 73 -24.04 4.18 3.68
C ARG A 73 -23.16 4.36 2.43
N GLY A 74 -22.69 3.28 1.80
CA GLY A 74 -21.85 3.27 0.61
C GLY A 74 -20.47 3.84 0.85
N ALA A 75 -19.94 3.69 2.07
CA ALA A 75 -18.57 4.07 2.41
C ALA A 75 -17.57 2.93 2.24
N LEU A 76 -18.04 1.69 2.27
CA LEU A 76 -17.20 0.50 2.05
C LEU A 76 -17.80 -0.35 0.94
N GLU A 77 -16.99 -0.63 -0.08
CA GLU A 77 -17.31 -1.54 -1.17
C GLU A 77 -16.16 -2.51 -1.38
N VAL A 78 -16.45 -3.80 -1.35
CA VAL A 78 -15.47 -4.86 -1.61
C VAL A 78 -16.02 -5.76 -2.70
N HIS A 79 -15.32 -5.84 -3.81
CA HIS A 79 -15.68 -6.55 -5.02
C HIS A 79 -14.64 -7.61 -5.38
N THR A 80 -15.00 -8.53 -6.24
CA THR A 80 -14.06 -9.46 -6.84
C THR A 80 -13.25 -8.77 -7.94
N GLU A 81 -12.07 -9.32 -8.25
CA GLU A 81 -11.24 -8.86 -9.37
C GLU A 81 -12.00 -8.88 -10.70
N ASP A 82 -12.83 -9.91 -10.92
CA ASP A 82 -13.65 -10.04 -12.14
C ASP A 82 -14.66 -8.91 -12.29
N GLU A 83 -15.36 -8.58 -11.21
CA GLU A 83 -16.34 -7.50 -11.22
C GLU A 83 -15.72 -6.14 -11.50
N VAL A 84 -14.44 -5.94 -11.11
CA VAL A 84 -13.75 -4.67 -11.26
C VAL A 84 -12.96 -4.60 -12.56
N TYR A 85 -12.00 -5.50 -12.75
CA TYR A 85 -11.04 -5.41 -13.86
C TYR A 85 -11.58 -5.99 -15.18
N PHE A 86 -12.58 -6.88 -15.11
CA PHE A 86 -13.12 -7.59 -16.26
C PHE A 86 -14.62 -7.39 -16.45
N SER A 87 -15.20 -6.35 -15.86
CA SER A 87 -16.65 -6.04 -15.98
C SER A 87 -17.12 -5.95 -17.44
N ASN A 88 -16.27 -5.56 -18.38
CA ASN A 88 -16.53 -5.51 -19.81
C ASN A 88 -15.94 -6.71 -20.59
N GLY A 89 -15.55 -7.79 -19.88
CA GLY A 89 -14.94 -8.98 -20.46
C GLY A 89 -13.46 -8.86 -20.82
N ARG A 90 -12.84 -7.69 -20.63
CA ARG A 90 -11.41 -7.46 -20.86
C ARG A 90 -10.89 -6.31 -19.98
N PHE A 91 -9.60 -6.37 -19.67
CA PHE A 91 -8.92 -5.27 -18.97
C PHE A 91 -8.49 -4.19 -19.97
N GLU A 92 -8.83 -2.95 -19.70
CA GLU A 92 -8.44 -1.78 -20.49
C GLU A 92 -7.90 -0.68 -19.56
N PRO A 93 -6.58 -0.37 -19.57
CA PRO A 93 -5.95 0.58 -18.66
C PRO A 93 -6.62 1.95 -18.61
N HIS A 94 -6.96 2.53 -19.78
CA HIS A 94 -7.57 3.86 -19.85
C HIS A 94 -8.99 3.89 -19.28
N LEU A 95 -9.81 2.85 -19.57
CA LEU A 95 -11.17 2.77 -19.03
C LEU A 95 -11.13 2.59 -17.50
N MET A 96 -10.16 1.84 -17.00
CA MET A 96 -9.96 1.67 -15.57
C MET A 96 -9.57 2.99 -14.91
N LEU A 97 -8.69 3.78 -15.53
CA LEU A 97 -8.34 5.11 -15.03
C LEU A 97 -9.56 6.04 -15.01
N GLU A 98 -10.34 6.07 -16.09
CA GLU A 98 -11.58 6.88 -16.16
C GLU A 98 -12.57 6.48 -15.06
N MET A 99 -12.71 5.20 -14.77
CA MET A 99 -13.54 4.69 -13.67
C MET A 99 -13.03 5.20 -12.32
N LEU A 100 -11.72 5.14 -12.07
CA LEU A 100 -11.11 5.63 -10.85
C LEU A 100 -11.33 7.14 -10.68
N GLU A 101 -11.07 7.94 -11.70
CA GLU A 101 -11.24 9.39 -11.65
C GLU A 101 -12.69 9.77 -11.35
N ARG A 102 -13.64 9.13 -12.01
CA ARG A 102 -15.08 9.30 -11.74
C ARG A 102 -15.43 8.92 -10.30
N SER A 103 -14.92 7.79 -9.80
CA SER A 103 -15.17 7.34 -8.43
C SER A 103 -14.63 8.30 -7.38
N ILE A 104 -13.50 8.95 -7.64
CA ILE A 104 -12.94 10.01 -6.79
C ILE A 104 -13.87 11.22 -6.75
N GLU A 105 -14.33 11.68 -7.92
CA GLU A 105 -15.25 12.81 -8.04
C GLU A 105 -16.58 12.53 -7.36
N GLU A 106 -17.16 11.35 -7.57
CA GLU A 106 -18.39 10.90 -6.92
C GLU A 106 -18.25 10.82 -5.39
N ALA A 107 -17.12 10.29 -4.87
CA ALA A 107 -16.89 10.24 -3.44
C ALA A 107 -16.93 11.64 -2.82
N VAL A 108 -16.21 12.59 -3.41
CA VAL A 108 -16.19 13.99 -2.94
C VAL A 108 -17.59 14.64 -3.07
N ALA A 109 -18.30 14.43 -4.20
CA ALA A 109 -19.64 14.97 -4.42
C ALA A 109 -20.67 14.42 -3.41
N ARG A 110 -20.49 13.18 -2.92
CA ARG A 110 -21.32 12.57 -1.87
C ARG A 110 -20.92 13.00 -0.44
N GLY A 111 -19.92 13.86 -0.29
CA GLY A 111 -19.49 14.42 1.00
C GLY A 111 -18.44 13.59 1.74
N PHE A 112 -17.85 12.57 1.11
CA PHE A 112 -16.70 11.89 1.66
C PHE A 112 -15.45 12.78 1.61
N THR A 113 -14.54 12.61 2.55
CA THR A 113 -13.30 13.41 2.59
C THR A 113 -12.32 13.05 1.47
N GLY A 114 -12.45 11.86 0.87
CA GLY A 114 -11.62 11.35 -0.22
C GLY A 114 -12.06 9.95 -0.62
N PHE A 115 -11.27 9.35 -1.50
CA PHE A 115 -11.46 8.00 -2.03
C PHE A 115 -10.23 7.15 -1.77
N ARG A 116 -10.41 5.98 -1.14
CA ARG A 116 -9.32 5.07 -0.81
C ARG A 116 -9.53 3.76 -1.56
N THR A 117 -8.53 3.38 -2.37
CA THR A 117 -8.62 2.16 -3.19
C THR A 117 -7.60 1.12 -2.78
N ALA A 118 -7.98 -0.14 -2.90
CA ALA A 118 -7.10 -1.29 -2.74
C ALA A 118 -7.38 -2.28 -3.85
N GLY A 119 -6.35 -2.66 -4.62
CA GLY A 119 -6.49 -3.57 -5.75
C GLY A 119 -5.47 -4.70 -5.71
N GLU A 120 -5.93 -5.93 -5.82
CA GLU A 120 -5.07 -7.10 -5.95
C GLU A 120 -4.76 -7.34 -7.43
N MET A 121 -3.48 -7.56 -7.79
CA MET A 121 -3.01 -7.52 -9.17
C MET A 121 -2.65 -8.88 -9.75
N SER A 122 -2.81 -9.98 -9.01
CA SER A 122 -2.45 -11.31 -9.52
C SER A 122 -3.33 -11.82 -10.66
N TRP A 123 -4.47 -11.19 -10.91
CA TRP A 123 -5.28 -11.48 -12.09
C TRP A 123 -4.47 -11.39 -13.40
N ALA A 124 -3.43 -10.56 -13.45
CA ALA A 124 -2.55 -10.42 -14.61
C ALA A 124 -1.70 -11.68 -14.91
N LEU A 125 -1.63 -12.63 -13.96
CA LEU A 125 -0.90 -13.88 -14.09
C LEU A 125 -1.78 -15.07 -14.48
N GLU A 126 -3.10 -14.89 -14.53
CA GLU A 126 -4.03 -15.99 -14.78
C GLU A 126 -4.06 -16.39 -16.26
N GLU A 127 -3.44 -17.54 -16.57
CA GLU A 127 -3.41 -18.11 -17.94
C GLU A 127 -4.80 -18.35 -18.52
N SER A 128 -5.80 -18.62 -17.68
CA SER A 128 -7.19 -18.79 -18.09
C SER A 128 -7.78 -17.55 -18.77
N ARG A 129 -7.22 -16.36 -18.52
CA ARG A 129 -7.64 -15.08 -19.11
C ARG A 129 -6.93 -14.76 -20.42
N GLY A 130 -5.82 -15.47 -20.74
CA GLY A 130 -5.03 -15.25 -21.95
C GLY A 130 -3.53 -15.29 -21.70
N ASN A 131 -2.77 -14.48 -22.45
CA ASN A 131 -1.32 -14.43 -22.30
C ASN A 131 -0.89 -13.56 -21.11
N PRO A 132 -0.31 -14.12 -20.04
CA PRO A 132 0.12 -13.36 -18.87
C PRO A 132 1.12 -12.23 -19.17
N ALA A 133 2.02 -12.42 -20.15
CA ALA A 133 2.97 -11.37 -20.53
C ALA A 133 2.25 -10.13 -21.07
N HIS A 134 1.21 -10.30 -21.87
CA HIS A 134 0.39 -9.20 -22.37
C HIS A 134 -0.35 -8.47 -21.24
N PHE A 135 -0.90 -9.22 -20.28
CA PHE A 135 -1.58 -8.61 -19.13
C PHE A 135 -0.60 -7.89 -18.20
N CYS A 136 0.61 -8.41 -18.01
CA CYS A 136 1.65 -7.70 -17.26
C CYS A 136 2.02 -6.38 -17.93
N ASP A 137 2.13 -6.34 -19.26
CA ASP A 137 2.39 -5.09 -19.99
C ASP A 137 1.26 -4.08 -19.80
N GLN A 138 0.00 -4.52 -19.95
CA GLN A 138 -1.18 -3.66 -19.73
C GLN A 138 -1.27 -3.17 -18.27
N LEU A 139 -0.94 -4.03 -17.31
CA LEU A 139 -0.87 -3.67 -15.91
C LEU A 139 0.17 -2.58 -15.65
N LEU A 140 1.38 -2.71 -16.21
CA LEU A 140 2.42 -1.70 -16.08
C LEU A 140 2.03 -0.36 -16.73
N ASP A 141 1.31 -0.38 -17.83
CA ASP A 141 0.78 0.83 -18.44
C ASP A 141 -0.28 1.48 -17.55
N TYR A 142 -1.18 0.68 -16.95
CA TYR A 142 -2.16 1.16 -15.97
C TYR A 142 -1.49 1.79 -14.75
N GLU A 143 -0.48 1.16 -14.17
CA GLU A 143 0.25 1.69 -13.01
C GLU A 143 0.89 3.05 -13.29
N LYS A 144 1.48 3.24 -14.47
CA LYS A 144 2.02 4.53 -14.89
C LYS A 144 0.94 5.61 -15.03
N LEU A 145 -0.22 5.23 -15.60
CA LEU A 145 -1.36 6.14 -15.73
C LEU A 145 -1.89 6.59 -14.37
N VAL A 146 -2.07 5.65 -13.44
CA VAL A 146 -2.52 5.95 -12.07
C VAL A 146 -1.49 6.82 -11.35
N GLN A 147 -0.20 6.48 -11.44
CA GLN A 147 0.88 7.26 -10.83
C GLN A 147 0.91 8.71 -11.34
N ALA A 148 0.60 8.92 -12.61
CA ALA A 148 0.54 10.27 -13.19
C ALA A 148 -0.72 11.04 -12.78
N ALA A 149 -1.84 10.34 -12.58
CA ALA A 149 -3.14 10.94 -12.32
C ALA A 149 -3.40 11.28 -10.84
N TYR A 150 -2.82 10.53 -9.90
CA TYR A 150 -3.11 10.65 -8.47
C TYR A 150 -2.61 11.94 -7.80
N PRO A 151 -1.45 12.54 -8.17
CA PRO A 151 -0.96 13.76 -7.53
C PRO A 151 -2.02 14.87 -7.53
N GLY A 152 -2.31 15.39 -6.33
CA GLY A 152 -3.33 16.45 -6.14
C GLY A 152 -4.78 15.96 -6.07
N LYS A 153 -5.07 14.69 -6.30
CA LYS A 153 -6.41 14.12 -6.14
C LYS A 153 -6.72 13.82 -4.66
N ALA A 154 -8.00 13.87 -4.31
CA ALA A 154 -8.48 13.44 -2.99
C ALA A 154 -8.57 11.90 -2.92
N ALA A 155 -7.49 11.22 -3.27
CA ALA A 155 -7.43 9.77 -3.33
C ALA A 155 -6.12 9.22 -2.76
N ILE A 156 -6.17 7.99 -2.27
CA ILE A 156 -5.01 7.16 -1.92
C ILE A 156 -5.27 5.77 -2.50
N GLY A 157 -4.31 5.21 -3.22
CA GLY A 157 -4.42 3.88 -3.80
C GLY A 157 -3.31 2.95 -3.36
N ILE A 158 -3.65 1.67 -3.12
CA ILE A 158 -2.69 0.61 -2.83
C ILE A 158 -2.89 -0.57 -3.80
N CYS A 159 -1.88 -0.85 -4.61
CA CYS A 159 -1.84 -1.98 -5.53
C CYS A 159 -1.02 -3.12 -4.91
N GLN A 160 -1.59 -4.33 -4.89
CA GLN A 160 -1.06 -5.45 -4.11
C GLN A 160 -0.51 -6.53 -5.04
N TYR A 161 0.71 -6.99 -4.77
CA TYR A 161 1.45 -7.92 -5.62
C TYR A 161 1.97 -9.10 -4.80
N PRO A 162 1.57 -10.34 -5.10
CA PRO A 162 2.22 -11.53 -4.55
C PRO A 162 3.61 -11.67 -5.17
N VAL A 163 4.64 -11.23 -4.44
CA VAL A 163 5.99 -11.03 -4.97
C VAL A 163 6.63 -12.32 -5.52
N ASP A 164 6.28 -13.47 -4.97
CA ASP A 164 6.81 -14.77 -5.40
C ASP A 164 6.13 -15.31 -6.68
N GLN A 165 5.03 -14.70 -7.12
CA GLN A 165 4.29 -15.13 -8.30
C GLN A 165 4.63 -14.30 -9.54
N PHE A 166 4.94 -13.01 -9.37
CA PHE A 166 5.30 -12.15 -10.49
C PHE A 166 6.75 -12.35 -10.95
N PRO A 167 7.01 -12.29 -12.28
CA PRO A 167 8.38 -12.26 -12.79
C PRO A 167 9.18 -11.09 -12.20
N GLN A 168 10.46 -11.31 -11.92
CA GLN A 168 11.32 -10.29 -11.28
C GLN A 168 11.36 -8.95 -12.05
N HIS A 169 11.35 -9.02 -13.40
CA HIS A 169 11.34 -7.81 -14.23
C HIS A 169 10.04 -7.00 -14.06
N THR A 170 8.89 -7.67 -13.88
CA THR A 170 7.61 -7.02 -13.61
C THR A 170 7.64 -6.35 -12.23
N ILE A 171 8.13 -7.04 -11.19
CA ILE A 171 8.31 -6.46 -9.85
C ILE A 171 9.19 -5.21 -9.91
N THR A 172 10.31 -5.25 -10.64
CA THR A 172 11.18 -4.09 -10.82
C THR A 172 10.45 -2.93 -11.50
N ALA A 173 9.71 -3.20 -12.55
CA ALA A 173 8.95 -2.17 -13.28
C ALA A 173 7.80 -1.58 -12.43
N VAL A 174 7.13 -2.41 -11.63
CA VAL A 174 6.14 -1.95 -10.63
C VAL A 174 6.79 -1.03 -9.61
N LEU A 175 7.93 -1.41 -9.05
CA LEU A 175 8.69 -0.56 -8.13
C LEU A 175 9.06 0.79 -8.75
N ASP A 176 9.44 0.81 -10.02
CA ASP A 176 9.81 2.04 -10.72
C ASP A 176 8.59 2.91 -11.08
N ALA A 177 7.42 2.29 -11.24
CA ALA A 177 6.17 3.00 -11.47
C ALA A 177 5.58 3.66 -10.21
N HIS A 178 5.96 3.22 -9.01
CA HIS A 178 5.40 3.71 -7.76
C HIS A 178 6.40 4.57 -6.97
N ARG A 179 5.91 5.68 -6.45
CA ARG A 179 6.72 6.52 -5.56
C ARG A 179 6.88 5.92 -4.17
N VAL A 180 5.86 5.20 -3.69
CA VAL A 180 5.83 4.56 -2.38
C VAL A 180 5.69 3.05 -2.56
N ALA A 181 6.54 2.29 -1.93
CA ALA A 181 6.45 0.83 -1.92
C ALA A 181 6.53 0.32 -0.48
N LEU A 182 5.71 -0.70 -0.20
CA LEU A 182 5.71 -1.45 1.04
C LEU A 182 6.08 -2.90 0.70
N GLU A 183 6.99 -3.47 1.43
CA GLU A 183 7.28 -4.90 1.37
C GLU A 183 7.29 -5.44 2.80
N GLU A 184 6.42 -6.41 3.06
CA GLU A 184 6.36 -7.10 4.32
C GLU A 184 7.03 -8.47 4.17
N THR A 185 8.12 -8.68 4.89
CA THR A 185 8.94 -9.89 4.81
C THR A 185 9.07 -10.53 6.18
N MET A 186 8.83 -11.84 6.25
CA MET A 186 9.16 -12.62 7.44
C MET A 186 10.66 -12.91 7.47
N VAL A 187 11.38 -12.35 8.43
CA VAL A 187 12.82 -12.59 8.62
C VAL A 187 13.06 -13.89 9.41
N SER A 188 12.11 -14.24 10.29
CA SER A 188 12.10 -15.49 11.06
C SER A 188 10.68 -15.77 11.57
N THR A 189 10.47 -16.91 12.24
CA THR A 189 9.17 -17.20 12.88
C THR A 189 8.76 -16.16 13.92
N ASN A 190 9.73 -15.41 14.47
CA ASN A 190 9.53 -14.46 15.56
C ASN A 190 9.64 -13.00 15.16
N HIS A 191 10.23 -12.71 13.98
CA HIS A 191 10.47 -11.35 13.52
C HIS A 191 9.89 -11.14 12.12
N SER A 192 9.30 -9.98 11.88
CA SER A 192 8.94 -9.51 10.56
C SER A 192 9.60 -8.15 10.29
N THR A 193 9.86 -7.89 9.02
CA THR A 193 10.35 -6.59 8.57
C THR A 193 9.31 -5.98 7.66
N LEU A 194 8.93 -4.74 7.96
CA LEU A 194 8.17 -3.90 7.07
C LEU A 194 9.15 -2.95 6.37
N THR A 195 9.32 -3.12 5.07
CA THR A 195 10.15 -2.22 4.27
C THR A 195 9.26 -1.17 3.59
N ILE A 196 9.63 0.10 3.78
CA ILE A 196 8.97 1.23 3.13
C ILE A 196 9.96 1.86 2.16
N ARG A 197 9.51 2.14 0.94
CA ARG A 197 10.27 2.90 -0.03
C ARG A 197 9.62 4.25 -0.27
N LEU A 198 10.45 5.31 -0.29
CA LEU A 198 10.04 6.65 -0.68
C LEU A 198 11.12 7.23 -1.63
N GLY A 199 10.87 7.20 -2.93
CA GLY A 199 11.84 7.59 -3.95
C GLY A 199 13.11 6.74 -3.88
N ASP A 200 14.25 7.37 -3.62
CA ASP A 200 15.58 6.73 -3.52
C ASP A 200 15.93 6.26 -2.11
N TYR A 201 14.99 6.26 -1.17
CA TYR A 201 15.22 5.88 0.22
C TYR A 201 14.39 4.65 0.60
N LEU A 202 14.95 3.84 1.49
CA LEU A 202 14.32 2.68 2.10
C LEU A 202 14.32 2.83 3.61
N ALA A 203 13.25 2.39 4.25
CA ALA A 203 13.21 2.23 5.71
C ALA A 203 12.75 0.80 6.03
N ASP A 204 13.58 0.06 6.75
CA ASP A 204 13.25 -1.24 7.29
C ASP A 204 12.84 -1.09 8.76
N ILE A 205 11.63 -1.56 9.11
CA ILE A 205 11.11 -1.58 10.47
C ILE A 205 11.00 -3.03 10.90
N VAL A 206 11.79 -3.42 11.88
CA VAL A 206 11.81 -4.79 12.42
C VAL A 206 10.88 -4.87 13.61
N THR A 207 9.99 -5.86 13.59
CA THR A 207 9.03 -6.15 14.66
C THR A 207 9.26 -7.52 15.25
N ASP A 208 9.15 -7.66 16.57
CA ASP A 208 9.09 -8.97 17.25
C ASP A 208 7.63 -9.41 17.37
N ARG A 209 7.29 -10.56 16.78
CA ARG A 209 5.93 -11.11 16.80
C ARG A 209 5.55 -11.78 18.10
N LEU A 210 6.54 -12.27 18.87
CA LEU A 210 6.28 -12.94 20.15
C LEU A 210 6.06 -11.94 21.29
N ASN A 211 6.59 -10.73 21.14
CA ASN A 211 6.47 -9.67 22.12
C ASN A 211 5.92 -8.39 21.45
N PRO A 212 4.67 -8.42 20.95
CA PRO A 212 4.06 -7.23 20.36
C PRO A 212 3.90 -6.16 21.44
N GLY A 213 4.66 -5.08 21.33
CA GLY A 213 4.71 -3.98 22.32
C GLY A 213 6.10 -3.73 22.89
N GLU A 214 7.09 -4.55 22.59
CA GLU A 214 8.50 -4.18 22.73
C GLU A 214 8.93 -3.22 21.60
N ALA A 215 10.06 -2.54 21.80
CA ALA A 215 10.52 -1.49 20.90
C ALA A 215 10.66 -1.92 19.43
N TYR A 216 10.26 -1.05 18.54
CA TYR A 216 10.40 -1.22 17.08
C TYR A 216 11.68 -0.55 16.61
N HIS A 217 12.55 -1.31 15.96
CA HIS A 217 13.78 -0.80 15.40
C HIS A 217 13.54 -0.40 13.94
N TYR A 218 13.96 0.80 13.55
CA TYR A 218 13.95 1.21 12.16
C TYR A 218 15.33 1.60 11.65
N VAL A 219 15.58 1.35 10.37
CA VAL A 219 16.83 1.73 9.69
C VAL A 219 16.45 2.39 8.36
N VAL A 220 16.92 3.61 8.12
CA VAL A 220 16.74 4.33 6.85
C VAL A 220 18.03 4.22 6.04
N GLN A 221 17.91 3.82 4.77
CA GLN A 221 19.02 3.58 3.85
C GLN A 221 18.79 4.28 2.52
N GLY A 222 19.87 4.62 1.82
CA GLY A 222 19.83 5.03 0.42
C GLY A 222 19.70 3.82 -0.52
N ARG A 223 18.87 3.93 -1.54
CA ARG A 223 18.72 2.88 -2.55
C ARG A 223 20.02 2.68 -3.31
N GLY A 224 20.59 1.48 -3.23
CA GLY A 224 21.79 1.08 -3.97
C GLY A 224 23.11 1.25 -3.24
N SER A 225 23.19 2.00 -2.15
CA SER A 225 24.42 2.15 -1.37
C SER A 225 24.50 1.24 -0.15
N ARG A 226 23.37 0.80 0.40
CA ARG A 226 23.23 0.16 1.71
C ARG A 226 23.80 1.00 2.88
N ASP A 227 24.13 2.26 2.63
CA ASP A 227 24.60 3.16 3.68
C ASP A 227 23.42 3.48 4.60
N VAL A 228 23.63 3.27 5.90
CA VAL A 228 22.65 3.65 6.92
C VAL A 228 22.71 5.17 7.06
N LEU A 229 21.60 5.82 6.70
CA LEU A 229 21.45 7.27 6.76
C LEU A 229 20.86 7.72 8.10
N SER A 230 20.03 6.88 8.72
CA SER A 230 19.49 7.09 10.06
C SER A 230 18.98 5.76 10.61
N TRP A 231 18.82 5.71 11.93
CA TRP A 231 18.18 4.59 12.63
C TRP A 231 17.59 5.08 13.94
N GLY A 232 16.68 4.28 14.50
CA GLY A 232 16.11 4.59 15.81
C GLY A 232 15.34 3.41 16.41
N ILE A 233 14.88 3.63 17.62
CA ILE A 233 14.08 2.68 18.39
C ILE A 233 12.86 3.43 18.91
N GLU A 234 11.68 2.90 18.62
CA GLU A 234 10.42 3.54 18.94
C GLU A 234 9.51 2.56 19.71
N PRO A 235 8.67 3.07 20.63
CA PRO A 235 7.82 2.21 21.45
C PRO A 235 6.63 1.61 20.70
N THR A 236 6.30 2.14 19.52
CA THR A 236 5.20 1.64 18.68
C THR A 236 5.62 1.61 17.22
N ILE A 237 4.98 0.74 16.45
CA ILE A 237 5.19 0.68 15.00
C ILE A 237 4.80 2.02 14.34
N ASP A 238 3.75 2.67 14.84
CA ASP A 238 3.30 3.98 14.33
C ASP A 238 4.36 5.05 14.51
N SER A 239 5.01 5.10 15.68
CA SER A 239 6.10 6.06 15.92
C SER A 239 7.34 5.74 15.07
N ALA A 240 7.68 4.46 14.89
CA ALA A 240 8.80 4.05 14.03
C ALA A 240 8.58 4.45 12.56
N LEU A 241 7.35 4.30 12.06
CA LEU A 241 6.97 4.72 10.72
C LEU A 241 6.94 6.23 10.55
N ALA A 242 6.39 6.94 11.55
CA ALA A 242 6.40 8.40 11.56
C ALA A 242 7.83 8.95 11.51
N SER A 243 8.69 8.43 12.36
CA SER A 243 10.09 8.85 12.46
C SER A 243 10.85 8.54 11.18
N SER A 244 10.76 7.30 10.68
CA SER A 244 11.43 6.90 9.44
C SER A 244 10.88 7.63 8.21
N GLY A 245 9.56 7.80 8.11
CA GLY A 245 8.91 8.53 7.03
C GLY A 245 9.29 10.01 6.99
N ALA A 246 9.34 10.67 8.16
CA ALA A 246 9.78 12.06 8.27
C ALA A 246 11.25 12.24 7.83
N ILE A 247 12.12 11.31 8.22
CA ILE A 247 13.53 11.31 7.80
C ILE A 247 13.65 11.13 6.29
N MET A 248 12.97 10.15 5.69
CA MET A 248 12.99 9.94 4.24
C MET A 248 12.43 11.15 3.47
N ALA A 249 11.37 11.78 3.97
CA ALA A 249 10.80 12.99 3.36
C ALA A 249 11.78 14.18 3.44
N ASP A 250 12.45 14.37 4.58
CA ASP A 250 13.47 15.42 4.75
C ASP A 250 14.67 15.20 3.81
N LEU A 251 15.15 13.96 3.72
CA LEU A 251 16.23 13.58 2.79
C LEU A 251 15.83 13.81 1.34
N ALA A 252 14.61 13.46 0.95
CA ALA A 252 14.11 13.67 -0.41
C ALA A 252 13.96 15.16 -0.77
N THR A 253 13.65 16.02 0.20
CA THR A 253 13.55 17.48 -0.03
C THR A 253 14.91 18.18 -0.14
N LYS A 254 15.94 17.62 0.50
CA LYS A 254 17.29 18.18 0.50
C LYS A 254 18.13 17.79 -0.71
N ASP A 255 17.56 16.99 -1.64
CA ASP A 255 18.25 16.45 -2.83
C ASP A 255 19.63 15.80 -2.48
N LEU A 256 19.72 15.19 -1.29
CA LEU A 256 20.89 14.48 -0.83
C LEU A 256 21.00 13.18 -1.63
N ARG A 257 21.98 13.10 -2.53
CA ARG A 257 22.26 11.86 -3.26
C ARG A 257 22.74 10.77 -2.29
N PRO A 258 22.32 9.50 -2.49
CA PRO A 258 22.89 8.38 -1.76
C PRO A 258 24.42 8.40 -1.85
N GLY A 259 25.10 8.34 -0.72
CA GLY A 259 26.57 8.39 -0.64
C GLY A 259 27.18 9.71 -0.15
N ALA A 260 26.40 10.76 0.06
CA ALA A 260 26.89 11.90 0.84
C ALA A 260 26.84 11.55 2.34
N PRO A 261 27.97 11.63 3.09
CA PRO A 261 27.96 11.32 4.51
C PRO A 261 27.11 12.37 5.26
N ALA A 262 25.88 12.02 5.56
CA ALA A 262 25.08 12.78 6.52
C ALA A 262 25.63 12.42 7.90
N ILE A 263 26.49 13.25 8.44
CA ILE A 263 26.87 13.19 9.86
C ILE A 263 25.65 13.69 10.63
N ILE A 264 24.79 12.77 11.04
CA ILE A 264 23.73 13.07 12.01
C ILE A 264 24.38 12.92 13.38
N PRO A 265 24.49 13.99 14.17
CA PRO A 265 25.09 13.89 15.49
C PRO A 265 24.25 12.99 16.38
N PHE A 266 24.90 12.05 17.02
CA PHE A 266 24.32 11.30 18.14
C PHE A 266 23.89 12.29 19.22
N VAL A 267 22.62 12.29 19.58
CA VAL A 267 22.10 12.89 20.80
C VAL A 267 21.60 11.78 21.71
#